data_cacb9b72fe8fe2730100dacaaef66a7f
#
_entry.id   cacb9b72fe8fe2730100dacaaef66a7f
#
_cell.length_a   1.000
_cell.length_b   1.000
_cell.length_c   1.000
_cell.angle_alpha   90.00
_cell.angle_beta   90.00
_cell.angle_gamma   90.00
#
_symmetry.space_group_name_H-M   'P 1'
#
loop_
_entity.id
_entity.type
_entity.pdbx_description
1 polymer ?
#
loop_
_entity_poly.entity_id
_entity_poly.type
_entity_poly.pdbx_seq_one_letter_code
_entity_poly.pdbx_strand_id
1 'polypeptide(L)'
;MPRKLSVRRIWSSMPTAAILPTHTPGLFHQAVMQTARVLRSGGVAAVPSETVYGLAANAFSPEAVQGIYRAKGRPSSNPLIVHVATANMARACASDWPELAEVLARHFWPGPLTLVVPKSSEIPDIVSAGGSTVGLRWPSHAFFQSLIRECGFPLAAPSANPSDRLSPTTAEHVMASLGQRIPLIVDAGACAVGIESTVVDVTGKRPRILRPGIISGDQIAQATGVMADGPLTGPEGPLRSPGQLSRHYSPKARLEVWSWGSDSELLGRVTRESIPPEQLFVLTHSQVPRAPIPAQVSFIPDDPEAFARALYGYLHECDDRGAALVVIEDLPTGSAWDGVRDRLQRASAPAVRIS
;
A
#
# COMPACT_ATOMS: atom_id res chain seq x y z
N MET A 1 -4.47 42.52 -8.42
CA MET A 1 -3.74 41.36 -7.94
C MET A 1 -4.69 40.49 -7.09
N PRO A 2 -5.07 39.28 -7.51
CA PRO A 2 -5.93 38.42 -6.70
C PRO A 2 -5.11 37.80 -5.56
N ARG A 3 -5.61 37.91 -4.33
CA ARG A 3 -5.04 37.33 -3.12
C ARG A 3 -5.07 35.83 -3.22
N LYS A 4 -3.89 35.17 -3.17
CA LYS A 4 -3.75 33.72 -2.98
C LYS A 4 -4.41 33.34 -1.65
N LEU A 5 -5.62 32.79 -1.69
CA LEU A 5 -6.24 32.12 -0.55
C LEU A 5 -5.38 30.90 -0.19
N SER A 6 -4.79 30.91 0.99
CA SER A 6 -3.91 29.86 1.46
C SER A 6 -4.73 28.56 1.65
N VAL A 7 -4.27 27.50 1.06
CA VAL A 7 -4.84 26.13 1.12
C VAL A 7 -5.00 25.63 2.59
N ARG A 8 -4.30 26.23 3.55
CA ARG A 8 -4.41 25.91 4.98
C ARG A 8 -5.78 26.19 5.62
N ARG A 9 -6.62 27.09 5.04
CA ARG A 9 -7.92 27.45 5.64
C ARG A 9 -9.08 26.51 5.31
N ILE A 10 -8.94 25.60 4.33
CA ILE A 10 -10.03 24.70 3.93
C ILE A 10 -10.15 23.50 4.88
N TRP A 11 -9.07 23.09 5.53
CA TRP A 11 -9.01 21.88 6.36
C TRP A 11 -9.29 22.12 7.85
N SER A 12 -9.27 23.36 8.32
CA SER A 12 -9.47 23.70 9.75
C SER A 12 -10.92 23.62 10.22
N SER A 13 -11.87 23.27 9.37
CA SER A 13 -13.31 23.18 9.69
C SER A 13 -13.96 21.82 9.35
N MET A 14 -13.21 20.81 8.89
CA MET A 14 -13.79 19.48 8.71
C MET A 14 -13.88 18.76 10.07
N PRO A 15 -15.03 18.16 10.39
CA PRO A 15 -15.12 17.27 11.55
C PRO A 15 -14.16 16.09 11.37
N THR A 16 -13.64 15.57 12.49
CA THR A 16 -12.83 14.34 12.49
C THR A 16 -13.62 13.21 11.84
N ALA A 17 -12.95 12.36 11.04
CA ALA A 17 -13.60 11.24 10.36
C ALA A 17 -14.41 10.37 11.32
N ALA A 18 -15.60 9.97 10.90
CA ALA A 18 -16.37 8.96 11.64
C ALA A 18 -15.73 7.58 11.44
N ILE A 19 -15.63 6.78 12.52
CA ILE A 19 -15.19 5.38 12.45
C ILE A 19 -16.43 4.48 12.47
N LEU A 20 -16.53 3.58 11.49
CA LEU A 20 -17.60 2.57 11.40
C LEU A 20 -17.04 1.18 11.74
N PRO A 21 -17.39 0.59 12.88
CA PRO A 21 -16.97 -0.76 13.23
C PRO A 21 -17.72 -1.82 12.41
N THR A 22 -17.09 -3.01 12.24
CA THR A 22 -17.66 -4.11 11.43
C THR A 22 -17.72 -5.44 12.17
N HIS A 23 -17.46 -5.48 13.47
CA HIS A 23 -17.29 -6.72 14.27
C HIS A 23 -18.59 -7.52 14.53
N THR A 24 -19.77 -7.02 14.14
CA THR A 24 -21.02 -7.79 14.13
C THR A 24 -21.67 -7.73 12.75
N PRO A 25 -22.51 -8.72 12.37
CA PRO A 25 -23.23 -8.69 11.09
C PRO A 25 -24.04 -7.41 10.85
N GLY A 26 -24.70 -6.92 11.91
CA GLY A 26 -25.48 -5.67 11.82
C GLY A 26 -24.61 -4.44 11.56
N LEU A 27 -23.50 -4.28 12.30
CA LEU A 27 -22.54 -3.19 12.10
C LEU A 27 -21.87 -3.29 10.75
N PHE A 28 -21.50 -4.50 10.32
CA PHE A 28 -20.93 -4.73 9.00
C PHE A 28 -21.87 -4.24 7.90
N HIS A 29 -23.15 -4.64 7.93
CA HIS A 29 -24.13 -4.20 6.94
C HIS A 29 -24.33 -2.67 6.99
N GLN A 30 -24.47 -2.08 8.18
CA GLN A 30 -24.58 -0.63 8.33
C GLN A 30 -23.36 0.11 7.75
N ALA A 31 -22.16 -0.38 8.04
CA ALA A 31 -20.93 0.20 7.51
C ALA A 31 -20.87 0.13 5.98
N VAL A 32 -21.27 -1.01 5.36
CA VAL A 32 -21.36 -1.14 3.89
C VAL A 32 -22.32 -0.10 3.33
N MET A 33 -23.54 0.01 3.87
CA MET A 33 -24.57 0.94 3.36
C MET A 33 -24.17 2.40 3.52
N GLN A 34 -23.58 2.77 4.66
CA GLN A 34 -23.15 4.15 4.91
C GLN A 34 -21.96 4.53 4.01
N THR A 35 -20.97 3.63 3.88
CA THR A 35 -19.81 3.86 3.02
C THR A 35 -20.23 3.96 1.55
N ALA A 36 -21.11 3.07 1.07
CA ALA A 36 -21.63 3.12 -0.29
C ALA A 36 -22.37 4.44 -0.58
N ARG A 37 -23.13 4.96 0.39
CA ARG A 37 -23.80 6.28 0.26
C ARG A 37 -22.78 7.40 0.07
N VAL A 38 -21.69 7.42 0.85
CA VAL A 38 -20.60 8.42 0.69
C VAL A 38 -19.97 8.31 -0.69
N LEU A 39 -19.66 7.09 -1.16
CA LEU A 39 -19.01 6.89 -2.46
C LEU A 39 -19.94 7.22 -3.64
N ARG A 40 -21.24 6.88 -3.54
CA ARG A 40 -22.25 7.23 -4.56
C ARG A 40 -22.48 8.75 -4.65
N SER A 41 -22.29 9.49 -3.57
CA SER A 41 -22.36 10.97 -3.59
C SER A 41 -21.09 11.64 -4.09
N GLY A 42 -20.09 10.88 -4.59
CA GLY A 42 -18.82 11.42 -5.09
C GLY A 42 -17.77 11.67 -4.00
N GLY A 43 -18.04 11.22 -2.76
CA GLY A 43 -17.10 11.34 -1.64
C GLY A 43 -15.99 10.28 -1.68
N VAL A 44 -15.11 10.34 -0.67
CA VAL A 44 -14.05 9.37 -0.42
C VAL A 44 -14.24 8.73 0.95
N ALA A 45 -13.79 7.47 1.11
CA ALA A 45 -13.80 6.78 2.39
C ALA A 45 -12.58 5.86 2.52
N ALA A 46 -12.03 5.76 3.72
CA ALA A 46 -10.99 4.76 3.98
C ALA A 46 -11.63 3.41 4.30
N VAL A 47 -11.18 2.37 3.62
CA VAL A 47 -11.77 1.03 3.69
C VAL A 47 -10.69 -0.02 3.91
N PRO A 48 -10.99 -1.09 4.67
CA PRO A 48 -10.06 -2.18 4.92
C PRO A 48 -9.88 -3.04 3.66
N SER A 49 -8.67 -3.56 3.48
CA SER A 49 -8.38 -4.66 2.57
C SER A 49 -7.51 -5.70 3.26
N GLU A 50 -7.26 -6.84 2.62
CA GLU A 50 -6.33 -7.84 3.16
C GLU A 50 -4.88 -7.35 3.16
N THR A 51 -4.52 -6.39 2.30
CA THR A 51 -3.15 -5.85 2.16
C THR A 51 -2.89 -4.65 3.05
N VAL A 52 -3.46 -3.51 2.73
CA VAL A 52 -3.41 -2.25 3.49
C VAL A 52 -4.76 -1.54 3.38
N TYR A 53 -5.07 -0.62 4.28
CA TYR A 53 -6.26 0.22 4.14
C TYR A 53 -6.16 1.08 2.89
N GLY A 54 -7.25 1.13 2.12
CA GLY A 54 -7.35 1.89 0.88
C GLY A 54 -8.24 3.14 1.03
N LEU A 55 -7.87 4.25 0.39
CA LEU A 55 -8.75 5.42 0.26
C LEU A 55 -9.55 5.28 -1.02
N ALA A 56 -10.81 4.90 -0.89
CA ALA A 56 -11.70 4.52 -1.99
C ALA A 56 -12.50 5.72 -2.52
N ALA A 57 -12.71 5.71 -3.84
CA ALA A 57 -13.65 6.57 -4.57
C ALA A 57 -14.22 5.84 -5.78
N ASN A 58 -15.33 6.33 -6.36
CA ASN A 58 -15.86 5.83 -7.62
C ASN A 58 -14.82 5.98 -8.74
N ALA A 59 -14.37 4.85 -9.32
CA ALA A 59 -13.33 4.84 -10.35
C ALA A 59 -13.78 5.48 -11.68
N PHE A 60 -15.08 5.56 -11.93
CA PHE A 60 -15.64 6.16 -13.14
C PHE A 60 -15.88 7.69 -13.03
N SER A 61 -15.76 8.28 -11.81
CA SER A 61 -15.94 9.71 -11.62
C SER A 61 -14.59 10.43 -11.48
N PRO A 62 -14.18 11.26 -12.44
CA PRO A 62 -12.97 12.08 -12.33
C PRO A 62 -12.95 12.96 -11.07
N GLU A 63 -14.11 13.52 -10.68
CA GLU A 63 -14.27 14.40 -9.53
C GLU A 63 -14.05 13.64 -8.21
N ALA A 64 -14.61 12.42 -8.10
CA ALA A 64 -14.42 11.57 -6.93
C ALA A 64 -12.95 11.12 -6.81
N VAL A 65 -12.33 10.72 -7.93
CA VAL A 65 -10.90 10.36 -7.99
C VAL A 65 -10.02 11.55 -7.63
N GLN A 66 -10.36 12.77 -8.08
CA GLN A 66 -9.64 13.99 -7.67
C GLN A 66 -9.71 14.21 -6.15
N GLY A 67 -10.78 13.74 -5.47
CA GLY A 67 -10.89 13.71 -4.02
C GLY A 67 -9.79 12.92 -3.35
N ILE A 68 -9.42 11.74 -3.91
CA ILE A 68 -8.30 10.93 -3.44
C ILE A 68 -6.99 11.73 -3.52
N TYR A 69 -6.68 12.30 -4.67
CA TYR A 69 -5.45 13.07 -4.88
C TYR A 69 -5.33 14.24 -3.91
N ARG A 70 -6.43 14.98 -3.68
CA ARG A 70 -6.48 16.09 -2.72
C ARG A 70 -6.25 15.63 -1.29
N ALA A 71 -6.96 14.60 -0.82
CA ALA A 71 -6.86 14.11 0.54
C ALA A 71 -5.44 13.62 0.87
N LYS A 72 -4.79 12.94 -0.07
CA LYS A 72 -3.43 12.38 0.08
C LYS A 72 -2.30 13.38 -0.17
N GLY A 73 -2.55 14.49 -0.87
CA GLY A 73 -1.47 15.32 -1.45
C GLY A 73 -0.65 14.54 -2.49
N ARG A 74 -1.30 13.63 -3.25
CA ARG A 74 -0.66 12.74 -4.21
C ARG A 74 -0.42 13.46 -5.54
N PRO A 75 0.75 13.30 -6.19
CA PRO A 75 0.97 13.79 -7.55
C PRO A 75 0.03 13.08 -8.53
N SER A 76 -0.58 13.85 -9.46
CA SER A 76 -1.48 13.29 -10.49
C SER A 76 -0.80 12.37 -11.50
N SER A 77 0.53 12.42 -11.58
CA SER A 77 1.36 11.52 -12.39
C SER A 77 1.48 10.10 -11.83
N ASN A 78 0.96 9.82 -10.62
CA ASN A 78 1.07 8.52 -9.98
C ASN A 78 -0.29 7.79 -10.08
N PRO A 79 -0.44 6.76 -10.95
CA PRO A 79 -1.71 6.11 -11.24
C PRO A 79 -2.32 5.40 -10.02
N LEU A 80 -3.58 5.00 -10.14
CA LEU A 80 -4.34 4.32 -9.11
C LEU A 80 -4.68 2.89 -9.55
N ILE A 81 -4.85 1.99 -8.56
CA ILE A 81 -5.40 0.65 -8.77
C ILE A 81 -6.92 0.72 -8.65
N VAL A 82 -7.61 0.09 -9.59
CA VAL A 82 -9.06 -0.06 -9.61
C VAL A 82 -9.43 -1.43 -9.04
N HIS A 83 -10.30 -1.43 -8.03
CA HIS A 83 -10.75 -2.63 -7.34
C HIS A 83 -12.13 -3.05 -7.84
N VAL A 84 -12.27 -4.34 -8.10
CA VAL A 84 -13.46 -4.98 -8.67
C VAL A 84 -13.96 -6.10 -7.74
N ALA A 85 -15.21 -6.54 -7.91
CA ALA A 85 -15.77 -7.64 -7.12
C ALA A 85 -16.28 -8.81 -7.98
N THR A 86 -16.05 -8.76 -9.29
CA THR A 86 -16.36 -9.84 -10.23
C THR A 86 -15.44 -9.81 -11.44
N ALA A 87 -15.25 -10.95 -12.11
CA ALA A 87 -14.51 -11.04 -13.37
C ALA A 87 -15.14 -10.18 -14.48
N ASN A 88 -16.47 -10.11 -14.54
CA ASN A 88 -17.16 -9.28 -15.54
C ASN A 88 -16.89 -7.80 -15.33
N MET A 89 -16.88 -7.33 -14.06
CA MET A 89 -16.51 -5.94 -13.74
C MET A 89 -15.05 -5.65 -14.13
N ALA A 90 -14.13 -6.61 -13.91
CA ALA A 90 -12.74 -6.46 -14.33
C ALA A 90 -12.61 -6.31 -15.85
N ARG A 91 -13.27 -7.19 -16.62
CA ARG A 91 -13.26 -7.13 -18.09
C ARG A 91 -13.89 -5.85 -18.64
N ALA A 92 -14.93 -5.30 -17.99
CA ALA A 92 -15.51 -4.00 -18.37
C ALA A 92 -14.55 -2.82 -18.19
N CYS A 93 -13.58 -2.92 -17.26
CA CYS A 93 -12.54 -1.91 -17.04
C CYS A 93 -11.37 -2.03 -18.03
N ALA A 94 -11.30 -3.09 -18.83
CA ALA A 94 -10.23 -3.35 -19.80
C ALA A 94 -10.75 -3.23 -21.24
N SER A 95 -9.93 -2.71 -22.14
CA SER A 95 -10.23 -2.72 -23.59
C SER A 95 -9.83 -4.03 -24.26
N ASP A 96 -8.90 -4.77 -23.63
CA ASP A 96 -8.47 -6.10 -24.00
C ASP A 96 -8.15 -6.91 -22.74
N TRP A 97 -8.42 -8.23 -22.78
CA TRP A 97 -8.18 -9.13 -21.64
C TRP A 97 -7.19 -10.23 -22.07
N PRO A 98 -5.87 -10.02 -21.85
CA PRO A 98 -4.84 -10.96 -22.24
C PRO A 98 -5.01 -12.34 -21.59
N GLU A 99 -4.58 -13.40 -22.27
CA GLU A 99 -4.60 -14.78 -21.73
C GLU A 99 -3.83 -14.88 -20.38
N LEU A 100 -2.70 -14.18 -20.26
CA LEU A 100 -1.96 -14.08 -18.99
C LEU A 100 -2.81 -13.48 -17.86
N ALA A 101 -3.68 -12.49 -18.16
CA ALA A 101 -4.60 -11.94 -17.17
C ALA A 101 -5.60 -12.99 -16.71
N GLU A 102 -6.15 -13.77 -17.62
CA GLU A 102 -7.11 -14.85 -17.31
C GLU A 102 -6.47 -15.94 -16.43
N VAL A 103 -5.27 -16.39 -16.79
CA VAL A 103 -4.54 -17.41 -16.04
C VAL A 103 -4.23 -16.94 -14.61
N LEU A 104 -3.66 -15.74 -14.47
CA LEU A 104 -3.27 -15.20 -13.17
C LEU A 104 -4.49 -14.84 -12.31
N ALA A 105 -5.56 -14.31 -12.91
CA ALA A 105 -6.81 -14.04 -12.19
C ALA A 105 -7.42 -15.32 -11.62
N ARG A 106 -7.45 -16.43 -12.36
CA ARG A 106 -7.95 -17.72 -11.85
C ARG A 106 -7.17 -18.27 -10.66
N HIS A 107 -5.85 -18.04 -10.63
CA HIS A 107 -5.00 -18.57 -9.57
C HIS A 107 -5.01 -17.71 -8.30
N PHE A 108 -5.08 -16.37 -8.45
CA PHE A 108 -4.78 -15.45 -7.36
C PHE A 108 -5.92 -14.49 -7.00
N TRP A 109 -7.06 -14.50 -7.72
CA TRP A 109 -8.22 -13.69 -7.38
C TRP A 109 -9.37 -14.54 -6.82
N PRO A 110 -10.06 -14.03 -5.79
CA PRO A 110 -9.81 -12.80 -5.03
C PRO A 110 -8.53 -12.88 -4.19
N GLY A 111 -7.69 -11.80 -4.23
CA GLY A 111 -6.42 -11.82 -3.51
C GLY A 111 -5.48 -10.63 -3.77
N PRO A 112 -4.24 -10.74 -3.24
CA PRO A 112 -3.28 -9.63 -3.24
C PRO A 112 -2.49 -9.53 -4.55
N LEU A 113 -3.13 -9.76 -5.70
CA LEU A 113 -2.57 -9.59 -7.03
C LEU A 113 -3.26 -8.45 -7.78
N THR A 114 -2.47 -7.55 -8.36
CA THR A 114 -2.92 -6.51 -9.29
C THR A 114 -2.41 -6.83 -10.69
N LEU A 115 -3.30 -6.85 -11.68
CA LEU A 115 -2.98 -7.07 -13.09
C LEU A 115 -3.06 -5.75 -13.84
N VAL A 116 -1.98 -5.38 -14.54
CA VAL A 116 -1.98 -4.22 -15.44
C VAL A 116 -2.36 -4.69 -16.84
N VAL A 117 -3.47 -4.15 -17.33
CA VAL A 117 -4.09 -4.48 -18.61
C VAL A 117 -4.35 -3.23 -19.46
N PRO A 118 -4.60 -3.33 -20.77
CA PRO A 118 -5.06 -2.21 -21.58
C PRO A 118 -6.36 -1.60 -21.02
N LYS A 119 -6.40 -0.29 -20.87
CA LYS A 119 -7.49 0.45 -20.22
C LYS A 119 -8.71 0.58 -21.14
N SER A 120 -9.91 0.35 -20.59
CA SER A 120 -11.18 0.71 -21.23
C SER A 120 -11.38 2.23 -21.26
N SER A 121 -12.16 2.75 -22.22
CA SER A 121 -12.55 4.16 -22.29
C SER A 121 -13.41 4.62 -21.10
N GLU A 122 -14.07 3.69 -20.39
CA GLU A 122 -14.84 3.97 -19.17
C GLU A 122 -13.97 4.44 -18.00
N ILE A 123 -12.67 4.07 -17.99
CA ILE A 123 -11.73 4.48 -16.96
C ILE A 123 -11.14 5.85 -17.32
N PRO A 124 -11.43 6.91 -16.54
CA PRO A 124 -10.91 8.25 -16.78
C PRO A 124 -9.38 8.31 -16.75
N ASP A 125 -8.79 9.21 -17.53
CA ASP A 125 -7.34 9.39 -17.61
C ASP A 125 -6.67 9.75 -16.28
N ILE A 126 -7.38 10.42 -15.39
CA ILE A 126 -6.90 10.73 -14.04
C ILE A 126 -6.58 9.46 -13.22
N VAL A 127 -7.25 8.33 -13.47
CA VAL A 127 -6.98 7.04 -12.80
C VAL A 127 -5.67 6.44 -13.26
N SER A 128 -5.40 6.51 -14.57
CA SER A 128 -4.20 5.95 -15.22
C SER A 128 -3.05 6.96 -15.33
N ALA A 129 -3.20 8.17 -14.78
CA ALA A 129 -2.24 9.28 -14.96
C ALA A 129 -1.94 9.56 -16.46
N GLY A 130 -2.96 9.45 -17.32
CA GLY A 130 -2.86 9.63 -18.77
C GLY A 130 -2.30 8.42 -19.52
N GLY A 131 -2.00 7.31 -18.83
CA GLY A 131 -1.52 6.07 -19.47
C GLY A 131 -2.62 5.29 -20.16
N SER A 132 -2.23 4.41 -21.10
CA SER A 132 -3.11 3.51 -21.85
C SER A 132 -3.45 2.21 -21.11
N THR A 133 -2.94 2.02 -19.90
CA THR A 133 -3.13 0.82 -19.08
C THR A 133 -3.76 1.15 -17.72
N VAL A 134 -4.39 0.16 -17.10
CA VAL A 134 -4.96 0.26 -15.75
C VAL A 134 -4.59 -0.96 -14.92
N GLY A 135 -4.27 -0.74 -13.64
CA GLY A 135 -4.10 -1.81 -12.66
C GLY A 135 -5.46 -2.23 -12.09
N LEU A 136 -5.83 -3.49 -12.25
CA LEU A 136 -7.07 -4.09 -11.75
C LEU A 136 -6.78 -5.08 -10.64
N ARG A 137 -7.60 -5.10 -9.58
CA ARG A 137 -7.48 -6.06 -8.49
C ARG A 137 -8.86 -6.47 -7.97
N TRP A 138 -9.04 -7.76 -7.71
CA TRP A 138 -10.19 -8.27 -6.97
C TRP A 138 -9.72 -8.64 -5.56
N PRO A 139 -9.96 -7.76 -4.54
CA PRO A 139 -9.47 -8.00 -3.17
C PRO A 139 -10.21 -9.17 -2.52
N SER A 140 -9.54 -9.90 -1.63
CA SER A 140 -10.16 -11.01 -0.88
C SER A 140 -10.95 -10.55 0.34
N HIS A 141 -10.78 -9.32 0.81
CA HIS A 141 -11.41 -8.80 2.02
C HIS A 141 -12.94 -8.70 1.86
N ALA A 142 -13.70 -9.38 2.74
CA ALA A 142 -15.16 -9.49 2.64
C ALA A 142 -15.88 -8.14 2.61
N PHE A 143 -15.44 -7.17 3.46
CA PHE A 143 -16.02 -5.84 3.48
C PHE A 143 -15.83 -5.12 2.14
N PHE A 144 -14.61 -5.15 1.58
CA PHE A 144 -14.33 -4.46 0.34
C PHE A 144 -15.15 -5.01 -0.83
N GLN A 145 -15.26 -6.35 -0.92
CA GLN A 145 -16.11 -6.99 -1.95
C GLN A 145 -17.58 -6.61 -1.80
N SER A 146 -18.11 -6.65 -0.56
CA SER A 146 -19.50 -6.28 -0.29
C SER A 146 -19.77 -4.82 -0.63
N LEU A 147 -18.84 -3.93 -0.30
CA LEU A 147 -18.92 -2.51 -0.64
C LEU A 147 -18.95 -2.27 -2.16
N ILE A 148 -18.06 -2.92 -2.93
CA ILE A 148 -18.04 -2.78 -4.41
C ILE A 148 -19.36 -3.27 -5.01
N ARG A 149 -19.85 -4.42 -4.54
CA ARG A 149 -21.17 -4.96 -5.01
C ARG A 149 -22.29 -4.00 -4.66
N GLU A 150 -22.33 -3.47 -3.43
CA GLU A 150 -23.34 -2.49 -3.00
C GLU A 150 -23.23 -1.19 -3.81
N CYS A 151 -22.03 -0.69 -4.10
CA CYS A 151 -21.85 0.50 -4.93
C CYS A 151 -22.35 0.30 -6.37
N GLY A 152 -22.19 -0.87 -6.95
CA GLY A 152 -22.52 -1.18 -8.34
C GLY A 152 -21.49 -0.67 -9.37
N PHE A 153 -20.35 -0.15 -8.91
CA PHE A 153 -19.25 0.36 -9.74
C PHE A 153 -17.88 0.03 -9.10
N PRO A 154 -16.79 -0.03 -9.90
CA PRO A 154 -15.45 -0.29 -9.40
C PRO A 154 -14.92 0.90 -8.60
N LEU A 155 -14.01 0.62 -7.66
CA LEU A 155 -13.44 1.62 -6.77
C LEU A 155 -11.95 1.84 -7.05
N ALA A 156 -11.54 3.07 -7.34
CA ALA A 156 -10.15 3.47 -7.29
C ALA A 156 -9.72 3.60 -5.83
N ALA A 157 -8.68 2.88 -5.40
CA ALA A 157 -8.25 2.92 -4.00
C ALA A 157 -6.73 2.72 -3.84
N PRO A 158 -5.92 3.79 -3.78
CA PRO A 158 -4.56 3.72 -3.26
C PRO A 158 -4.58 3.54 -1.74
N SER A 159 -3.44 3.27 -1.10
CA SER A 159 -3.32 3.23 0.37
C SER A 159 -3.86 4.50 1.04
N ALA A 160 -4.48 4.38 2.22
CA ALA A 160 -5.16 5.47 2.92
C ALA A 160 -4.21 6.30 3.83
N ASN A 161 -3.09 6.78 3.28
CA ASN A 161 -2.09 7.63 3.94
C ASN A 161 -1.73 8.84 3.07
N PRO A 162 -1.14 9.92 3.60
CA PRO A 162 -0.47 10.94 2.79
C PRO A 162 0.59 10.32 1.89
N SER A 163 0.87 10.91 0.72
CA SER A 163 1.92 10.41 -0.18
C SER A 163 3.25 10.27 0.56
N ASP A 164 4.01 9.23 0.19
CA ASP A 164 5.37 8.92 0.66
C ASP A 164 5.49 8.55 2.16
N ARG A 165 4.38 8.46 2.88
CA ARG A 165 4.32 8.00 4.27
C ARG A 165 4.04 6.49 4.34
N LEU A 166 4.20 5.91 5.54
CA LEU A 166 3.87 4.51 5.82
C LEU A 166 2.43 4.19 5.43
N SER A 167 2.22 3.04 4.80
CA SER A 167 0.86 2.56 4.51
C SER A 167 0.15 2.13 5.79
N PRO A 168 -1.15 2.44 5.93
CA PRO A 168 -1.91 2.08 7.11
C PRO A 168 -2.37 0.63 7.05
N THR A 169 -2.19 -0.11 8.13
CA THR A 169 -2.65 -1.50 8.30
C THR A 169 -3.79 -1.63 9.30
N THR A 170 -4.17 -0.52 9.97
CA THR A 170 -5.32 -0.44 10.89
C THR A 170 -6.09 0.86 10.68
N ALA A 171 -7.31 0.94 11.22
CA ALA A 171 -8.12 2.17 11.19
C ALA A 171 -7.47 3.32 11.98
N GLU A 172 -6.75 3.01 13.07
CA GLU A 172 -6.03 3.99 13.88
C GLU A 172 -4.91 4.66 13.08
N HIS A 173 -4.15 3.90 12.28
CA HIS A 173 -3.13 4.47 11.38
C HIS A 173 -3.74 5.44 10.37
N VAL A 174 -4.93 5.12 9.83
CA VAL A 174 -5.66 6.03 8.93
C VAL A 174 -6.12 7.27 9.70
N MET A 175 -6.72 7.09 10.89
CA MET A 175 -7.19 8.20 11.72
C MET A 175 -6.06 9.18 12.06
N ALA A 176 -4.90 8.65 12.47
CA ALA A 176 -3.73 9.46 12.81
C ALA A 176 -3.21 10.29 11.61
N SER A 177 -3.35 9.77 10.37
CA SER A 177 -2.74 10.37 9.18
C SER A 177 -3.71 11.17 8.31
N LEU A 178 -4.96 10.70 8.11
CA LEU A 178 -5.97 11.29 7.23
C LEU A 178 -7.28 11.67 7.94
N GLY A 179 -7.46 11.40 9.23
CA GLY A 179 -8.71 11.58 9.95
C GLY A 179 -9.30 13.00 9.90
N GLN A 180 -8.47 14.01 9.61
CA GLN A 180 -8.91 15.41 9.43
C GLN A 180 -9.16 15.78 7.95
N ARG A 181 -9.02 14.83 7.01
CA ARG A 181 -9.07 15.10 5.56
C ARG A 181 -10.13 14.28 4.83
N ILE A 182 -10.72 13.31 5.52
CA ILE A 182 -11.72 12.41 4.95
C ILE A 182 -12.92 12.29 5.90
N PRO A 183 -14.13 12.02 5.39
CA PRO A 183 -15.31 11.98 6.25
C PRO A 183 -15.47 10.66 7.02
N LEU A 184 -14.90 9.54 6.52
CA LEU A 184 -15.26 8.21 6.98
C LEU A 184 -14.10 7.23 6.93
N ILE A 185 -13.98 6.42 7.98
CA ILE A 185 -13.05 5.29 8.09
C ILE A 185 -13.86 4.07 8.52
N VAL A 186 -13.70 2.96 7.81
CA VAL A 186 -14.27 1.67 8.23
C VAL A 186 -13.23 0.91 9.02
N ASP A 187 -13.60 0.43 10.20
CA ASP A 187 -12.74 -0.39 11.04
C ASP A 187 -13.14 -1.87 10.94
N ALA A 188 -12.24 -2.68 10.40
CA ALA A 188 -12.35 -4.13 10.36
C ALA A 188 -11.09 -4.83 10.95
N GLY A 189 -10.38 -4.13 11.83
CA GLY A 189 -9.14 -4.63 12.45
C GLY A 189 -7.93 -4.53 11.53
N ALA A 190 -6.86 -5.24 11.89
CA ALA A 190 -5.59 -5.23 11.18
C ALA A 190 -5.64 -6.02 9.87
N CYS A 191 -4.89 -5.56 8.86
CA CYS A 191 -4.76 -6.23 7.58
C CYS A 191 -4.02 -7.57 7.73
N ALA A 192 -4.49 -8.61 7.02
CA ALA A 192 -3.95 -9.97 7.12
C ALA A 192 -2.57 -10.14 6.41
N VAL A 193 -2.30 -9.36 5.36
CA VAL A 193 -1.05 -9.41 4.57
C VAL A 193 -0.04 -8.35 5.03
N GLY A 194 -0.46 -7.11 5.26
CA GLY A 194 0.36 -6.04 5.84
C GLY A 194 1.20 -5.22 4.86
N ILE A 195 1.44 -5.68 3.63
CA ILE A 195 2.09 -4.92 2.55
C ILE A 195 1.20 -4.90 1.31
N GLU A 196 1.46 -3.99 0.37
CA GLU A 196 0.68 -3.85 -0.85
C GLU A 196 0.79 -5.07 -1.77
N SER A 197 -0.22 -5.22 -2.63
CA SER A 197 -0.29 -6.30 -3.64
C SER A 197 0.93 -6.38 -4.55
N THR A 198 1.23 -7.58 -5.02
CA THR A 198 2.09 -7.77 -6.19
C THR A 198 1.41 -7.15 -7.41
N VAL A 199 2.17 -6.41 -8.23
CA VAL A 199 1.65 -5.80 -9.48
C VAL A 199 2.37 -6.42 -10.67
N VAL A 200 1.59 -6.98 -11.58
CA VAL A 200 2.10 -7.67 -12.77
C VAL A 200 1.53 -7.02 -14.03
N ASP A 201 2.40 -6.56 -14.92
CA ASP A 201 2.03 -6.13 -16.27
C ASP A 201 1.89 -7.38 -17.16
N VAL A 202 0.70 -7.55 -17.71
CA VAL A 202 0.35 -8.67 -18.57
C VAL A 202 0.00 -8.23 -20.01
N THR A 203 0.37 -7.01 -20.37
CA THR A 203 0.14 -6.47 -21.72
C THR A 203 1.11 -7.03 -22.77
N GLY A 204 2.22 -7.63 -22.33
CA GLY A 204 3.22 -8.24 -23.19
C GLY A 204 3.04 -9.76 -23.32
N LYS A 205 3.98 -10.42 -24.05
CA LYS A 205 4.01 -11.88 -24.21
C LYS A 205 4.44 -12.63 -22.95
N ARG A 206 5.11 -11.95 -22.02
CA ARG A 206 5.58 -12.49 -20.74
C ARG A 206 5.07 -11.61 -19.60
N PRO A 207 4.75 -12.18 -18.43
CA PRO A 207 4.39 -11.40 -17.25
C PRO A 207 5.60 -10.57 -16.81
N ARG A 208 5.39 -9.32 -16.37
CA ARG A 208 6.43 -8.47 -15.81
C ARG A 208 6.02 -7.95 -14.46
N ILE A 209 6.84 -8.21 -13.45
CA ILE A 209 6.59 -7.73 -12.09
C ILE A 209 7.01 -6.27 -12.00
N LEU A 210 6.02 -5.36 -11.86
CA LEU A 210 6.25 -3.92 -11.68
C LEU A 210 6.47 -3.55 -10.22
N ARG A 211 5.87 -4.32 -9.31
CA ARG A 211 6.03 -4.16 -7.86
C ARG A 211 5.95 -5.53 -7.20
N PRO A 212 7.01 -6.01 -6.55
CA PRO A 212 6.94 -7.21 -5.74
C PRO A 212 5.98 -7.05 -4.55
N GLY A 213 5.31 -8.13 -4.16
CA GLY A 213 4.44 -8.24 -2.99
C GLY A 213 4.50 -9.66 -2.45
N ILE A 214 3.44 -10.10 -1.75
CA ILE A 214 3.43 -11.44 -1.13
C ILE A 214 3.33 -12.58 -2.16
N ILE A 215 2.79 -12.31 -3.35
CA ILE A 215 2.81 -13.28 -4.46
C ILE A 215 4.16 -13.14 -5.15
N SER A 216 4.99 -14.18 -5.05
CA SER A 216 6.36 -14.19 -5.56
C SER A 216 6.44 -14.41 -7.06
N GLY A 217 7.61 -14.11 -7.66
CA GLY A 217 7.91 -14.42 -9.06
C GLY A 217 7.82 -15.92 -9.38
N ASP A 218 8.21 -16.76 -8.44
CA ASP A 218 8.13 -18.23 -8.61
C ASP A 218 6.68 -18.72 -8.66
N GLN A 219 5.79 -18.17 -7.83
CA GLN A 219 4.36 -18.50 -7.89
C GLN A 219 3.72 -18.03 -9.20
N ILE A 220 4.12 -16.86 -9.72
CA ILE A 220 3.68 -16.37 -11.04
C ILE A 220 4.18 -17.30 -12.15
N ALA A 221 5.45 -17.70 -12.10
CA ALA A 221 6.02 -18.62 -13.07
C ALA A 221 5.35 -20.00 -13.03
N GLN A 222 5.04 -20.52 -11.85
CA GLN A 222 4.31 -21.77 -11.68
C GLN A 222 2.90 -21.70 -12.29
N ALA A 223 2.20 -20.60 -12.08
CA ALA A 223 0.84 -20.42 -12.60
C ALA A 223 0.80 -20.26 -14.13
N THR A 224 1.79 -19.56 -14.72
CA THR A 224 1.81 -19.20 -16.15
C THR A 224 2.66 -20.12 -17.00
N GLY A 225 3.52 -20.93 -16.41
CA GLY A 225 4.54 -21.72 -17.14
C GLY A 225 5.70 -20.87 -17.70
N VAL A 226 5.73 -19.56 -17.39
CA VAL A 226 6.70 -18.60 -17.95
C VAL A 226 7.32 -17.76 -16.84
N MET A 227 8.65 -17.67 -16.81
CA MET A 227 9.35 -16.77 -15.87
C MET A 227 8.96 -15.33 -16.11
N ALA A 228 8.63 -14.63 -15.02
CA ALA A 228 8.32 -13.21 -15.07
C ALA A 228 9.60 -12.37 -15.32
N ASP A 229 9.47 -11.34 -16.14
CA ASP A 229 10.51 -10.33 -16.28
C ASP A 229 10.51 -9.43 -15.03
N GLY A 230 11.70 -8.94 -14.63
CA GLY A 230 11.83 -7.95 -13.56
C GLY A 230 11.33 -6.56 -13.99
N PRO A 231 11.32 -5.60 -13.04
CA PRO A 231 10.95 -4.22 -13.35
C PRO A 231 11.85 -3.63 -14.43
N LEU A 232 11.30 -2.72 -15.26
CA LEU A 232 12.10 -1.95 -16.20
C LEU A 232 13.11 -1.09 -15.42
N THR A 233 14.37 -1.17 -15.78
CA THR A 233 15.42 -0.28 -15.25
C THR A 233 15.34 1.06 -15.98
N GLY A 234 14.86 2.11 -15.28
CA GLY A 234 14.80 3.47 -15.81
C GLY A 234 13.37 3.94 -16.13
N PRO A 235 13.14 5.27 -16.14
CA PRO A 235 11.83 5.84 -16.42
C PRO A 235 11.62 5.99 -17.94
N GLU A 236 11.27 4.92 -18.62
CA GLU A 236 10.76 5.02 -19.98
C GLU A 236 9.23 5.15 -19.94
N GLY A 237 8.72 6.41 -20.01
CA GLY A 237 7.30 6.72 -20.13
C GLY A 237 6.55 6.91 -18.81
N PRO A 238 5.22 7.11 -18.85
CA PRO A 238 4.39 7.29 -17.67
C PRO A 238 4.35 6.02 -16.79
N LEU A 239 4.29 6.22 -15.46
CA LEU A 239 4.22 5.11 -14.50
C LEU A 239 3.00 4.23 -14.81
N ARG A 240 3.20 2.92 -14.94
CA ARG A 240 2.13 1.95 -15.20
C ARG A 240 1.42 1.45 -13.94
N SER A 241 2.02 1.67 -12.76
CA SER A 241 1.45 1.30 -11.47
C SER A 241 1.97 2.18 -10.34
N PRO A 242 1.26 2.26 -9.19
CA PRO A 242 1.78 2.90 -7.99
C PRO A 242 2.95 2.10 -7.40
N GLY A 243 3.80 2.78 -6.60
CA GLY A 243 4.92 2.16 -5.90
C GLY A 243 6.20 1.99 -6.75
N GLN A 244 6.30 2.65 -7.91
CA GLN A 244 7.52 2.65 -8.75
C GLN A 244 8.48 3.80 -8.41
N LEU A 245 8.11 4.73 -7.51
CA LEU A 245 8.97 5.82 -7.08
C LEU A 245 10.13 5.28 -6.23
N SER A 246 11.30 5.88 -6.36
CA SER A 246 12.53 5.46 -5.66
C SER A 246 12.41 5.58 -4.14
N ARG A 247 11.69 6.61 -3.63
CA ARG A 247 11.36 6.75 -2.22
C ARG A 247 9.86 6.65 -2.04
N HIS A 248 9.45 5.72 -1.18
CA HIS A 248 8.05 5.49 -0.81
C HIS A 248 7.99 4.70 0.51
N TYR A 249 6.84 4.70 1.19
CA TYR A 249 6.63 3.92 2.42
C TYR A 249 7.54 4.30 3.60
N SER A 250 8.01 5.55 3.66
CA SER A 250 9.03 5.95 4.63
C SER A 250 8.43 6.34 5.99
N PRO A 251 8.99 5.84 7.10
CA PRO A 251 8.72 6.37 8.44
C PRO A 251 9.24 7.80 8.58
N LYS A 252 8.92 8.45 9.69
CA LYS A 252 9.53 9.74 10.09
C LYS A 252 10.98 9.54 10.51
N ALA A 253 11.25 8.43 11.22
CA ALA A 253 12.57 8.02 11.63
C ALA A 253 13.49 7.72 10.43
N ARG A 254 14.80 7.82 10.63
CA ARG A 254 15.79 7.24 9.72
C ARG A 254 15.66 5.71 9.78
N LEU A 255 15.49 5.05 8.62
CA LEU A 255 15.43 3.60 8.53
C LEU A 255 16.67 3.08 7.83
N GLU A 256 17.30 2.07 8.41
CA GLU A 256 18.46 1.40 7.86
C GLU A 256 18.31 -0.12 7.95
N VAL A 257 18.87 -0.83 6.97
CA VAL A 257 18.95 -2.29 6.97
C VAL A 257 20.40 -2.68 7.25
N TRP A 258 20.60 -3.48 8.30
CA TRP A 258 21.94 -3.88 8.74
C TRP A 258 22.10 -5.40 8.77
N SER A 259 23.27 -5.86 8.32
CA SER A 259 23.75 -7.22 8.58
C SER A 259 24.77 -7.17 9.72
N TRP A 260 24.76 -8.15 10.62
CA TRP A 260 25.76 -8.33 11.67
C TRP A 260 25.98 -9.82 11.95
N GLY A 261 27.21 -10.20 12.29
CA GLY A 261 27.59 -11.59 12.58
C GLY A 261 27.65 -11.92 14.08
N SER A 262 27.55 -10.89 14.97
CA SER A 262 27.61 -11.08 16.43
C SER A 262 26.98 -9.95 17.19
N ASP A 263 26.60 -10.20 18.45
CA ASP A 263 26.10 -9.18 19.39
C ASP A 263 27.12 -8.04 19.58
N SER A 264 28.43 -8.36 19.60
CA SER A 264 29.49 -7.36 19.75
C SER A 264 29.56 -6.40 18.57
N GLU A 265 29.30 -6.89 17.35
CA GLU A 265 29.26 -6.05 16.15
C GLU A 265 28.03 -5.13 16.18
N LEU A 266 26.84 -5.68 16.49
CA LEU A 266 25.62 -4.87 16.63
C LEU A 266 25.79 -3.82 17.72
N LEU A 267 26.30 -4.20 18.90
CA LEU A 267 26.57 -3.28 20.02
C LEU A 267 27.51 -2.15 19.59
N GLY A 268 28.62 -2.49 18.91
CA GLY A 268 29.59 -1.51 18.43
C GLY A 268 29.01 -0.53 17.40
N ARG A 269 28.09 -0.99 16.54
CA ARG A 269 27.39 -0.11 15.57
C ARG A 269 26.38 0.79 16.26
N VAL A 270 25.52 0.22 17.12
CA VAL A 270 24.51 0.97 17.88
C VAL A 270 25.16 2.06 18.74
N THR A 271 26.27 1.76 19.43
CA THR A 271 26.97 2.73 20.27
C THR A 271 27.54 3.92 19.47
N ARG A 272 27.98 3.68 18.23
CA ARG A 272 28.51 4.74 17.34
C ARG A 272 27.45 5.73 16.85
N GLU A 273 26.19 5.33 16.81
CA GLU A 273 25.10 6.22 16.37
C GLU A 273 24.87 7.40 17.31
N SER A 274 25.31 7.30 18.59
CA SER A 274 25.13 8.37 19.60
C SER A 274 23.68 8.83 19.75
N ILE A 275 22.73 7.91 19.54
CA ILE A 275 21.28 8.12 19.69
C ILE A 275 20.86 7.58 21.06
N PRO A 276 19.99 8.30 21.81
CA PRO A 276 19.45 7.79 23.07
C PRO A 276 18.77 6.43 22.88
N PRO A 277 18.95 5.46 23.79
CA PRO A 277 18.42 4.10 23.67
C PRO A 277 16.90 4.04 23.45
N GLU A 278 16.16 5.00 24.00
CA GLU A 278 14.70 5.11 23.84
C GLU A 278 14.25 5.58 22.46
N GLN A 279 15.15 6.16 21.64
CA GLN A 279 14.91 6.63 20.28
C GLN A 279 15.57 5.74 19.21
N LEU A 280 16.29 4.69 19.62
CA LEU A 280 16.92 3.72 18.74
C LEU A 280 16.17 2.39 18.82
N PHE A 281 15.65 1.93 17.69
CA PHE A 281 14.86 0.70 17.58
C PHE A 281 15.58 -0.30 16.69
N VAL A 282 15.65 -1.56 17.12
CA VAL A 282 16.25 -2.66 16.35
C VAL A 282 15.21 -3.75 16.20
N LEU A 283 14.90 -4.09 14.95
CA LEU A 283 14.03 -5.20 14.60
C LEU A 283 14.86 -6.36 14.09
N THR A 284 14.79 -7.49 14.78
CA THR A 284 15.49 -8.73 14.43
C THR A 284 14.48 -9.80 13.99
N HIS A 285 14.91 -10.77 13.20
CA HIS A 285 14.10 -11.92 12.83
C HIS A 285 14.85 -13.27 13.00
N SER A 286 16.17 -13.27 12.88
CA SER A 286 17.00 -14.48 13.00
C SER A 286 18.01 -14.38 14.13
N GLN A 287 18.57 -13.20 14.39
CA GLN A 287 19.64 -12.97 15.35
C GLN A 287 19.15 -12.16 16.54
N VAL A 288 18.45 -12.80 17.49
CA VAL A 288 18.04 -12.14 18.73
C VAL A 288 19.28 -11.93 19.61
N PRO A 289 19.67 -10.66 19.94
CA PRO A 289 20.83 -10.40 20.78
C PRO A 289 20.66 -11.02 22.16
N ARG A 290 21.71 -11.71 22.65
CA ARG A 290 21.77 -12.30 23.99
C ARG A 290 22.35 -11.33 25.01
N ALA A 291 23.22 -10.40 24.56
CA ALA A 291 23.76 -9.34 25.38
C ALA A 291 22.84 -8.11 25.38
N PRO A 292 22.81 -7.30 26.43
CA PRO A 292 22.09 -6.04 26.47
C PRO A 292 22.57 -5.09 25.36
N ILE A 293 21.67 -4.68 24.49
CA ILE A 293 21.91 -3.65 23.46
C ILE A 293 21.23 -2.35 23.94
N PRO A 294 21.92 -1.17 23.89
CA PRO A 294 21.30 0.10 24.26
C PRO A 294 20.35 0.59 23.16
N ALA A 295 19.25 -0.13 22.98
CA ALA A 295 18.21 0.12 21.99
C ALA A 295 16.92 -0.59 22.41
N GLN A 296 15.80 -0.21 21.78
CA GLN A 296 14.53 -0.94 21.88
C GLN A 296 14.57 -2.11 20.89
N VAL A 297 14.83 -3.33 21.36
CA VAL A 297 14.92 -4.52 20.51
C VAL A 297 13.57 -5.20 20.43
N SER A 298 13.11 -5.48 19.21
CA SER A 298 11.88 -6.23 18.91
C SER A 298 12.21 -7.40 17.99
N PHE A 299 11.38 -8.45 18.03
CA PHE A 299 11.55 -9.65 17.24
C PHE A 299 10.29 -9.92 16.40
N ILE A 300 10.49 -10.21 15.12
CA ILE A 300 9.47 -10.76 14.22
C ILE A 300 9.96 -12.15 13.78
N PRO A 301 9.09 -13.17 13.68
CA PRO A 301 9.50 -14.49 13.20
C PRO A 301 10.17 -14.43 11.82
N ASP A 302 11.17 -15.31 11.59
CA ASP A 302 11.86 -15.49 10.30
C ASP A 302 10.94 -16.22 9.30
N ASP A 303 9.83 -15.56 8.98
CA ASP A 303 8.80 -16.01 8.05
C ASP A 303 8.33 -14.80 7.22
N PRO A 304 8.39 -14.86 5.87
CA PRO A 304 8.12 -13.71 5.01
C PRO A 304 6.69 -13.16 5.13
N GLU A 305 5.69 -14.02 5.41
CA GLU A 305 4.29 -13.59 5.57
C GLU A 305 4.08 -12.91 6.93
N ALA A 306 4.63 -13.50 8.01
CA ALA A 306 4.56 -12.90 9.34
C ALA A 306 5.30 -11.56 9.37
N PHE A 307 6.47 -11.48 8.73
CA PHE A 307 7.25 -10.25 8.64
C PHE A 307 6.50 -9.17 7.85
N ALA A 308 5.96 -9.50 6.69
CA ALA A 308 5.17 -8.58 5.87
C ALA A 308 3.97 -8.01 6.65
N ARG A 309 3.27 -8.88 7.40
CA ARG A 309 2.11 -8.51 8.23
C ARG A 309 2.48 -7.53 9.34
N ALA A 310 3.62 -7.72 9.98
CA ALA A 310 4.05 -6.93 11.13
C ALA A 310 4.76 -5.62 10.76
N LEU A 311 5.41 -5.55 9.60
CA LEU A 311 6.36 -4.49 9.23
C LEU A 311 5.80 -3.07 9.42
N TYR A 312 4.67 -2.75 8.79
CA TYR A 312 4.14 -1.39 8.89
C TYR A 312 3.59 -1.07 10.28
N GLY A 313 3.01 -2.06 10.98
CA GLY A 313 2.58 -1.89 12.36
C GLY A 313 3.76 -1.50 13.27
N TYR A 314 4.86 -2.22 13.14
CA TYR A 314 6.09 -1.92 13.88
C TYR A 314 6.66 -0.52 13.53
N LEU A 315 6.71 -0.17 12.26
CA LEU A 315 7.22 1.15 11.84
C LEU A 315 6.32 2.30 12.31
N HIS A 316 5.00 2.12 12.34
CA HIS A 316 4.08 3.09 12.94
C HIS A 316 4.31 3.22 14.44
N GLU A 317 4.49 2.11 15.17
CA GLU A 317 4.83 2.14 16.60
C GLU A 317 6.14 2.89 16.86
N CYS A 318 7.19 2.65 16.06
CA CYS A 318 8.45 3.38 16.17
C CYS A 318 8.26 4.90 15.99
N ASP A 319 7.50 5.31 14.96
CA ASP A 319 7.19 6.71 14.70
C ASP A 319 6.41 7.35 15.86
N ASP A 320 5.43 6.65 16.43
CA ASP A 320 4.60 7.13 17.54
C ASP A 320 5.39 7.24 18.85
N ARG A 321 6.39 6.39 19.04
CA ARG A 321 7.32 6.43 20.18
C ARG A 321 8.50 7.39 19.98
N GLY A 322 8.54 8.13 18.87
CA GLY A 322 9.54 9.16 18.60
C GLY A 322 10.90 8.60 18.21
N ALA A 323 10.96 7.47 17.50
CA ALA A 323 12.19 6.91 16.99
C ALA A 323 12.99 7.93 16.15
N ALA A 324 14.29 8.03 16.40
CA ALA A 324 15.25 8.75 15.55
C ALA A 324 15.87 7.81 14.50
N LEU A 325 16.13 6.55 14.89
CA LEU A 325 16.66 5.51 14.02
C LEU A 325 15.92 4.19 14.24
N VAL A 326 15.50 3.58 13.15
CA VAL A 326 15.03 2.20 13.10
C VAL A 326 16.00 1.38 12.28
N VAL A 327 16.59 0.37 12.90
CA VAL A 327 17.47 -0.61 12.29
C VAL A 327 16.69 -1.89 12.09
N ILE A 328 16.72 -2.43 10.89
CA ILE A 328 16.11 -3.74 10.58
C ILE A 328 17.22 -4.69 10.16
N GLU A 329 17.22 -5.90 10.74
CA GLU A 329 18.11 -6.98 10.33
C GLU A 329 17.91 -7.29 8.85
N ASP A 330 19.02 -7.45 8.09
CA ASP A 330 18.98 -7.77 6.67
C ASP A 330 18.23 -9.07 6.41
N LEU A 331 17.47 -9.10 5.32
CA LEU A 331 16.54 -10.16 5.02
C LEU A 331 17.21 -11.37 4.33
N PRO A 332 16.70 -12.60 4.55
CA PRO A 332 17.16 -13.76 3.82
C PRO A 332 17.02 -13.58 2.31
N THR A 333 17.85 -14.28 1.55
CA THR A 333 17.73 -14.36 0.09
C THR A 333 16.53 -15.23 -0.32
N GLY A 334 15.95 -14.94 -1.49
CA GLY A 334 14.84 -15.73 -2.06
C GLY A 334 13.63 -14.85 -2.42
N SER A 335 12.84 -15.36 -3.39
CA SER A 335 11.73 -14.64 -4.01
C SER A 335 10.55 -14.36 -3.05
N ALA A 336 10.40 -15.17 -1.99
CA ALA A 336 9.38 -14.98 -0.97
C ALA A 336 9.59 -13.67 -0.15
N TRP A 337 10.84 -13.20 -0.05
CA TRP A 337 11.21 -11.98 0.66
C TRP A 337 11.20 -10.72 -0.22
N ASP A 338 11.02 -10.86 -1.54
CA ASP A 338 11.16 -9.72 -2.48
C ASP A 338 10.15 -8.60 -2.18
N GLY A 339 8.94 -8.94 -1.75
CA GLY A 339 7.94 -7.95 -1.37
C GLY A 339 8.36 -7.09 -0.18
N VAL A 340 8.89 -7.71 0.87
CA VAL A 340 9.40 -7.01 2.06
C VAL A 340 10.67 -6.24 1.71
N ARG A 341 11.59 -6.85 0.97
CA ARG A 341 12.84 -6.21 0.54
C ARG A 341 12.60 -4.93 -0.27
N ASP A 342 11.67 -4.95 -1.23
CA ASP A 342 11.28 -3.76 -1.99
C ASP A 342 10.79 -2.62 -1.08
N ARG A 343 9.98 -2.95 -0.06
CA ARG A 343 9.48 -1.95 0.91
C ARG A 343 10.60 -1.34 1.74
N LEU A 344 11.52 -2.16 2.24
CA LEU A 344 12.67 -1.68 3.02
C LEU A 344 13.62 -0.84 2.18
N GLN A 345 13.92 -1.23 0.96
CA GLN A 345 14.77 -0.46 0.04
C GLN A 345 14.19 0.92 -0.25
N ARG A 346 12.86 1.01 -0.49
CA ARG A 346 12.19 2.30 -0.75
C ARG A 346 12.06 3.15 0.50
N ALA A 347 11.85 2.53 1.65
CA ALA A 347 11.71 3.22 2.93
C ALA A 347 13.04 3.78 3.43
N SER A 348 14.17 3.10 3.18
CA SER A 348 15.53 3.50 3.56
C SER A 348 16.20 4.44 2.53
N ALA A 349 15.60 4.66 1.36
CA ALA A 349 16.16 5.54 0.35
C ALA A 349 16.31 6.98 0.87
N PRO A 350 17.44 7.66 0.60
CA PRO A 350 17.64 9.03 1.05
C PRO A 350 16.59 9.97 0.46
N ALA A 351 16.22 11.01 1.22
CA ALA A 351 15.31 12.05 0.73
C ALA A 351 15.94 12.76 -0.47
N VAL A 352 15.28 12.70 -1.63
CA VAL A 352 15.66 13.53 -2.78
C VAL A 352 15.42 14.99 -2.36
N ARG A 353 16.50 15.76 -2.16
CA ARG A 353 16.39 17.20 -2.01
C ARG A 353 16.01 17.76 -3.37
N ILE A 354 14.75 18.18 -3.52
CA ILE A 354 14.34 19.03 -4.65
C ILE A 354 15.00 20.39 -4.38
N SER A 355 16.04 20.70 -5.13
CA SER A 355 16.70 22.00 -5.16
C SER A 355 15.83 23.04 -5.86
#